data_9dad4ef208556c325e61a1000ff8c03d
#
_entry.id   9dad4ef208556c325e61a1000ff8c03d
#
_cell.length_a   1.000
_cell.length_b   1.000
_cell.length_c   1.000
_cell.angle_alpha   90.00
_cell.angle_beta   90.00
_cell.angle_gamma   90.00
#
_symmetry.space_group_name_H-M   'P 1'
#
loop_
_entity.id
_entity.type
_entity.pdbx_description
1 polymer ?
#
loop_
_entity_poly.entity_id
_entity_poly.type
_entity_poly.pdbx_seq_one_letter_code
_entity_poly.pdbx_strand_id
1 'polypeptide(L)'
;MKSSRHYGELCYPFIHETSTLCDFEMVTDELCTLIGMALSAMPPEMADLAADLDHLQPLAFHVNGSIRGTLAVEEADVQWVVQRLRHYQDALGARQHAFILPRGTVPVPQLHLARSCAKKAIRAWVRVEQE
;
A
#
# COMPACT_ATOMS: atom_id res chain seq x y z
N MET A 1 0.61 -15.31 29.29
CA MET A 1 0.61 -16.40 28.31
C MET A 1 2.05 -16.57 27.79
N LYS A 2 2.63 -17.79 27.82
CA LYS A 2 3.97 -17.98 27.23
C LYS A 2 3.78 -18.06 25.71
N SER A 3 4.43 -17.16 24.96
CA SER A 3 4.45 -17.24 23.50
C SER A 3 5.21 -18.48 23.07
N SER A 4 4.64 -19.26 22.15
CA SER A 4 5.34 -20.37 21.50
C SER A 4 6.54 -19.84 20.71
N ARG A 5 7.64 -20.62 20.68
CA ARG A 5 8.80 -20.36 19.81
C ARG A 5 8.82 -21.25 18.58
N HIS A 6 7.77 -22.06 18.38
CA HIS A 6 7.67 -22.90 17.20
C HIS A 6 7.22 -22.08 15.98
N TYR A 7 7.99 -22.16 14.90
CA TYR A 7 7.74 -21.42 13.66
C TYR A 7 6.32 -21.65 13.09
N GLY A 8 5.79 -22.86 13.25
CA GLY A 8 4.44 -23.20 12.79
C GLY A 8 3.30 -22.61 13.62
N GLU A 9 3.62 -22.05 14.80
CA GLU A 9 2.65 -21.45 15.72
C GLU A 9 2.76 -19.92 15.75
N LEU A 10 3.86 -19.37 15.22
CA LEU A 10 4.11 -17.93 15.11
C LEU A 10 3.62 -17.44 13.73
N CYS A 11 2.41 -16.92 13.68
CA CYS A 11 1.89 -16.30 12.45
C CYS A 11 2.59 -14.96 12.11
N TYR A 12 3.17 -14.32 13.13
CA TYR A 12 3.86 -13.04 13.01
C TYR A 12 4.78 -12.85 14.24
N PRO A 13 6.08 -12.50 14.07
CA PRO A 13 7.03 -12.44 15.18
C PRO A 13 6.63 -11.51 16.32
N PHE A 14 5.92 -10.44 16.01
CA PHE A 14 5.53 -9.37 16.95
C PHE A 14 4.05 -9.43 17.35
N ILE A 15 3.36 -10.54 17.09
CA ILE A 15 1.90 -10.68 17.29
C ILE A 15 1.42 -10.35 18.72
N HIS A 16 2.30 -10.43 19.70
CA HIS A 16 1.99 -10.15 21.09
C HIS A 16 2.44 -8.76 21.57
N GLU A 17 3.03 -7.95 20.68
CA GLU A 17 3.34 -6.57 21.01
C GLU A 17 2.05 -5.73 21.04
N THR A 18 2.03 -4.75 21.93
CA THR A 18 0.93 -3.78 22.04
C THR A 18 1.22 -2.46 21.31
N SER A 19 2.39 -2.37 20.69
CA SER A 19 2.80 -1.19 19.93
C SER A 19 1.95 -1.00 18.66
N THR A 20 1.64 0.24 18.33
CA THR A 20 0.97 0.62 17.08
C THR A 20 1.82 0.36 15.83
N LEU A 21 3.13 0.09 16.01
CA LEU A 21 4.01 -0.39 14.93
C LEU A 21 3.46 -1.65 14.25
N CYS A 22 2.89 -2.58 15.04
CA CYS A 22 2.31 -3.81 14.50
C CYS A 22 1.13 -3.54 13.58
N ASP A 23 0.26 -2.58 13.94
CA ASP A 23 -0.88 -2.18 13.10
C ASP A 23 -0.39 -1.58 11.78
N PHE A 24 0.67 -0.77 11.82
CA PHE A 24 1.26 -0.18 10.63
C PHE A 24 1.89 -1.25 9.72
N GLU A 25 2.63 -2.20 10.29
CA GLU A 25 3.23 -3.30 9.52
C GLU A 25 2.15 -4.15 8.83
N MET A 26 1.09 -4.53 9.54
CA MET A 26 0.02 -5.35 8.97
C MET A 26 -0.73 -4.62 7.86
N VAL A 27 -1.06 -3.35 8.05
CA VAL A 27 -1.82 -2.59 7.04
C VAL A 27 -0.98 -2.24 5.81
N THR A 28 0.32 -2.05 5.95
CA THR A 28 1.20 -1.81 4.79
C THR A 28 1.49 -3.10 4.01
N ASP A 29 1.52 -4.25 4.67
CA ASP A 29 1.56 -5.56 4.02
C ASP A 29 0.25 -5.83 3.22
N GLU A 30 -0.90 -5.56 3.83
CA GLU A 30 -2.21 -5.59 3.16
C GLU A 30 -2.23 -4.68 1.91
N LEU A 31 -1.72 -3.46 2.03
CA LEU A 31 -1.63 -2.51 0.92
C LEU A 31 -0.78 -3.07 -0.23
N CYS A 32 0.40 -3.61 0.08
CA CYS A 32 1.28 -4.22 -0.90
C CYS A 32 0.56 -5.35 -1.66
N THR A 33 -0.16 -6.21 -0.95
CA THR A 33 -0.96 -7.30 -1.53
C THR A 33 -2.08 -6.79 -2.43
N LEU A 34 -2.79 -5.74 -2.02
CA LEU A 34 -3.88 -5.14 -2.79
C LEU A 34 -3.38 -4.49 -4.10
N ILE A 35 -2.20 -3.88 -4.08
CA ILE A 35 -1.56 -3.38 -5.31
C ILE A 35 -1.27 -4.56 -6.26
N GLY A 36 -0.73 -5.66 -5.75
CA GLY A 36 -0.46 -6.87 -6.53
C GLY A 36 -1.73 -7.50 -7.11
N MET A 37 -2.83 -7.50 -6.36
CA MET A 37 -4.13 -7.97 -6.86
C MET A 37 -4.61 -7.13 -8.04
N ALA A 38 -4.56 -5.80 -7.94
CA ALA A 38 -4.93 -4.91 -9.02
C ALA A 38 -4.04 -5.10 -10.25
N LEU A 39 -2.72 -5.21 -10.04
CA LEU A 39 -1.74 -5.49 -11.10
C LEU A 39 -2.07 -6.79 -11.84
N SER A 40 -2.35 -7.86 -11.12
CA SER A 40 -2.68 -9.18 -11.69
C SER A 40 -3.96 -9.20 -12.52
N ALA A 41 -4.86 -8.25 -12.29
CA ALA A 41 -6.14 -8.13 -12.99
C ALA A 41 -6.12 -7.05 -14.07
N MET A 42 -4.97 -6.42 -14.32
CA MET A 42 -4.85 -5.30 -15.26
C MET A 42 -4.98 -5.79 -16.70
N PRO A 43 -5.90 -5.21 -17.50
CA PRO A 43 -6.04 -5.59 -18.89
C PRO A 43 -4.89 -5.03 -19.75
N PRO A 44 -4.60 -5.65 -20.91
CA PRO A 44 -3.49 -5.23 -21.79
C PRO A 44 -3.56 -3.77 -22.23
N GLU A 45 -4.76 -3.22 -22.36
CA GLU A 45 -4.99 -1.81 -22.78
C GLU A 45 -4.50 -0.81 -21.73
N MET A 46 -4.26 -1.27 -20.49
CA MET A 46 -3.81 -0.47 -19.36
C MET A 46 -2.33 -0.74 -19.02
N ALA A 47 -1.51 -1.07 -20.02
CA ALA A 47 -0.11 -1.45 -19.84
C ALA A 47 0.72 -0.40 -19.08
N ASP A 48 0.47 0.89 -19.32
CA ASP A 48 1.17 1.98 -18.63
C ASP A 48 0.85 1.99 -17.14
N LEU A 49 -0.42 1.82 -16.78
CA LEU A 49 -0.83 1.72 -15.38
C LEU A 49 -0.30 0.44 -14.73
N ALA A 50 -0.28 -0.67 -15.47
CA ALA A 50 0.31 -1.92 -15.00
C ALA A 50 1.81 -1.74 -14.67
N ALA A 51 2.55 -1.05 -15.53
CA ALA A 51 3.97 -0.74 -15.28
C ALA A 51 4.16 0.15 -14.05
N ASP A 52 3.29 1.12 -13.82
CA ASP A 52 3.32 1.95 -12.63
C ASP A 52 3.02 1.15 -11.35
N LEU A 53 2.06 0.24 -11.38
CA LEU A 53 1.75 -0.63 -10.24
C LEU A 53 2.87 -1.64 -9.96
N ASP A 54 3.52 -2.16 -11.01
CA ASP A 54 4.68 -3.05 -10.89
C ASP A 54 5.86 -2.35 -10.21
N HIS A 55 6.03 -1.06 -10.47
CA HIS A 55 7.03 -0.24 -9.77
C HIS A 55 6.60 0.15 -8.34
N LEU A 56 5.31 0.46 -8.14
CA LEU A 56 4.78 0.91 -6.85
C LEU A 56 4.74 -0.20 -5.79
N GLN A 57 4.46 -1.44 -6.18
CA GLN A 57 4.32 -2.55 -5.23
C GLN A 57 5.59 -2.80 -4.41
N PRO A 58 6.80 -2.88 -5.01
CA PRO A 58 8.04 -2.98 -4.23
C PRO A 58 8.26 -1.80 -3.28
N LEU A 59 7.88 -0.58 -3.67
CA LEU A 59 7.99 0.59 -2.79
C LEU A 59 7.07 0.44 -1.56
N ALA A 60 5.85 -0.04 -1.72
CA ALA A 60 4.95 -0.34 -0.61
C ALA A 60 5.54 -1.40 0.33
N PHE A 61 6.18 -2.43 -0.23
CA PHE A 61 6.89 -3.45 0.53
C PHE A 61 8.09 -2.86 1.30
N HIS A 62 8.85 -1.95 0.69
CA HIS A 62 9.97 -1.27 1.33
C HIS A 62 9.51 -0.33 2.45
N VAL A 63 8.37 0.35 2.30
CA VAL A 63 7.76 1.14 3.39
C VAL A 63 7.44 0.25 4.59
N ASN A 64 6.85 -0.92 4.36
CA ASN A 64 6.59 -1.90 5.41
C ASN A 64 7.88 -2.30 6.15
N GLY A 65 8.91 -2.70 5.41
CA GLY A 65 10.18 -3.14 5.99
C GLY A 65 10.97 -2.04 6.69
N SER A 66 10.75 -0.78 6.33
CA SER A 66 11.51 0.36 6.87
C SER A 66 11.16 0.69 8.32
N ILE A 67 9.98 0.30 8.80
CA ILE A 67 9.49 0.73 10.12
C ILE A 67 10.32 0.16 11.29
N ARG A 68 10.89 -1.03 11.13
CA ARG A 68 11.75 -1.69 12.13
C ARG A 68 13.20 -1.88 11.69
N GLY A 69 13.50 -1.52 10.47
CA GLY A 69 14.81 -1.72 9.87
C GLY A 69 15.45 -0.44 9.38
N THR A 70 16.21 -0.56 8.31
CA THR A 70 16.80 0.58 7.62
C THR A 70 15.80 1.14 6.63
N LEU A 71 15.70 2.46 6.56
CA LEU A 71 14.88 3.14 5.56
C LEU A 71 15.31 2.70 4.15
N ALA A 72 14.39 2.09 3.42
CA ALA A 72 14.61 1.53 2.08
C ALA A 72 13.87 2.29 0.97
N VAL A 73 13.31 3.45 1.30
CA VAL A 73 12.65 4.37 0.36
C VAL A 73 13.46 5.65 0.29
N GLU A 74 13.76 6.09 -0.91
CA GLU A 74 14.57 7.27 -1.17
C GLU A 74 13.71 8.46 -1.62
N GLU A 75 14.26 9.66 -1.56
CA GLU A 75 13.60 10.87 -2.06
C GLU A 75 13.21 10.74 -3.55
N ALA A 76 14.03 10.06 -4.35
CA ALA A 76 13.73 9.80 -5.75
C ALA A 76 12.44 8.99 -5.94
N ASP A 77 12.16 8.03 -5.06
CA ASP A 77 10.93 7.23 -5.09
C ASP A 77 9.71 8.11 -4.78
N VAL A 78 9.83 8.99 -3.80
CA VAL A 78 8.78 9.96 -3.46
C VAL A 78 8.50 10.89 -4.66
N GLN A 79 9.54 11.40 -5.31
CA GLN A 79 9.41 12.26 -6.48
C GLN A 79 8.77 11.52 -7.66
N TRP A 80 9.11 10.25 -7.87
CA TRP A 80 8.46 9.42 -8.87
C TRP A 80 6.96 9.30 -8.61
N VAL A 81 6.54 8.98 -7.40
CA VAL A 81 5.11 8.89 -7.03
C VAL A 81 4.39 10.21 -7.28
N VAL A 82 4.99 11.34 -6.89
CA VAL A 82 4.42 12.68 -7.12
C VAL A 82 4.27 12.97 -8.61
N GLN A 83 5.24 12.62 -9.44
CA GLN A 83 5.18 12.80 -10.90
C GLN A 83 4.05 11.95 -11.51
N ARG A 84 3.92 10.67 -11.09
CA ARG A 84 2.85 9.81 -11.58
C ARG A 84 1.47 10.31 -11.14
N LEU A 85 1.35 10.78 -9.90
CA LEU A 85 0.11 11.40 -9.42
C LEU A 85 -0.30 12.59 -10.30
N ARG A 86 0.62 13.50 -10.59
CA ARG A 86 0.37 14.65 -11.47
C ARG A 86 -0.06 14.22 -12.88
N HIS A 87 0.64 13.24 -13.46
CA HIS A 87 0.29 12.68 -14.74
C HIS A 87 -1.17 12.21 -14.80
N TYR A 88 -1.63 11.46 -13.81
CA TYR A 88 -3.02 11.00 -13.74
C TYR A 88 -4.02 12.11 -13.45
N GLN A 89 -3.66 13.08 -12.61
CA GLN A 89 -4.50 14.25 -12.35
C GLN A 89 -4.70 15.08 -13.62
N ASP A 90 -3.67 15.30 -14.40
CA ASP A 90 -3.74 16.03 -15.68
C ASP A 90 -4.60 15.28 -16.71
N ALA A 91 -4.45 13.96 -16.79
CA ALA A 91 -5.26 13.12 -17.69
C ALA A 91 -6.75 13.11 -17.31
N LEU A 92 -7.08 13.20 -16.02
CA LEU A 92 -8.46 13.24 -15.54
C LEU A 92 -9.10 14.62 -15.66
N GLY A 93 -8.32 15.69 -15.54
CA GLY A 93 -8.82 17.05 -15.52
C GLY A 93 -9.90 17.27 -14.46
N ALA A 94 -11.03 17.88 -14.84
CA ALA A 94 -12.14 18.14 -13.92
C ALA A 94 -12.78 16.85 -13.31
N ARG A 95 -12.62 15.71 -13.97
CA ARG A 95 -13.17 14.40 -13.50
C ARG A 95 -12.52 13.92 -12.20
N GLN A 96 -11.35 14.40 -11.83
CA GLN A 96 -10.69 14.03 -10.57
C GLN A 96 -11.51 14.37 -9.31
N HIS A 97 -12.44 15.30 -9.42
CA HIS A 97 -13.29 15.74 -8.31
C HIS A 97 -14.66 15.03 -8.27
N ALA A 98 -14.94 14.16 -9.24
CA ALA A 98 -16.19 13.43 -9.29
C ALA A 98 -16.24 12.31 -8.25
N PHE A 99 -17.37 12.18 -7.55
CA PHE A 99 -17.66 11.00 -6.75
C PHE A 99 -18.14 9.89 -7.68
N ILE A 100 -17.47 8.75 -7.63
CA ILE A 100 -17.81 7.57 -8.39
C ILE A 100 -17.99 6.36 -7.48
N LEU A 101 -18.90 5.46 -7.88
CA LEU A 101 -19.01 4.18 -7.20
C LEU A 101 -17.82 3.28 -7.56
N PRO A 102 -17.24 2.56 -6.57
CA PRO A 102 -16.09 1.68 -6.81
C PRO A 102 -16.52 0.37 -7.48
N ARG A 103 -16.88 0.43 -8.75
CA ARG A 103 -17.32 -0.70 -9.57
C ARG A 103 -16.83 -0.55 -11.00
N GLY A 104 -16.86 -1.62 -11.77
CA GLY A 104 -16.42 -1.69 -13.16
C GLY A 104 -15.69 -3.00 -13.43
N THR A 105 -14.69 -2.98 -14.30
CA THR A 105 -13.81 -4.14 -14.51
C THR A 105 -13.01 -4.47 -13.25
N VAL A 106 -12.53 -5.72 -13.14
CA VAL A 106 -11.94 -6.26 -11.90
C VAL A 106 -10.90 -5.37 -11.25
N PRO A 107 -9.92 -4.72 -11.94
CA PRO A 107 -8.92 -3.90 -11.27
C PRO A 107 -9.50 -2.64 -10.63
N VAL A 108 -10.64 -2.12 -11.08
CA VAL A 108 -11.21 -0.86 -10.59
C VAL A 108 -11.57 -0.92 -9.11
N PRO A 109 -12.44 -1.82 -8.63
CA PRO A 109 -12.74 -1.92 -7.21
C PRO A 109 -11.52 -2.33 -6.37
N GLN A 110 -10.58 -3.09 -6.93
CA GLN A 110 -9.33 -3.45 -6.26
C GLN A 110 -8.45 -2.21 -6.00
N LEU A 111 -8.31 -1.32 -6.98
CA LEU A 111 -7.60 -0.04 -6.82
C LEU A 111 -8.29 0.87 -5.79
N HIS A 112 -9.61 0.90 -5.77
CA HIS A 112 -10.37 1.61 -4.74
C HIS A 112 -10.11 1.05 -3.34
N LEU A 113 -10.02 -0.27 -3.21
CA LEU A 113 -9.69 -0.92 -1.95
C LEU A 113 -8.24 -0.63 -1.52
N ALA A 114 -7.28 -0.71 -2.44
CA ALA A 114 -5.88 -0.33 -2.18
C ALA A 114 -5.77 1.13 -1.72
N ARG A 115 -6.49 2.05 -2.36
CA ARG A 115 -6.57 3.45 -1.93
C ARG A 115 -7.12 3.59 -0.51
N SER A 116 -8.16 2.84 -0.17
CA SER A 116 -8.73 2.86 1.18
C SER A 116 -7.74 2.29 2.20
N CYS A 117 -7.03 1.23 1.85
CA CYS A 117 -5.98 0.65 2.68
C CYS A 117 -4.81 1.61 2.89
N ALA A 118 -4.39 2.35 1.85
CA ALA A 118 -3.37 3.40 1.99
C ALA A 118 -3.77 4.48 3.02
N LYS A 119 -5.05 4.88 3.05
CA LYS A 119 -5.56 5.79 4.08
C LYS A 119 -5.46 5.19 5.49
N LYS A 120 -5.74 3.90 5.64
CA LYS A 120 -5.57 3.20 6.93
C LYS A 120 -4.10 3.19 7.35
N ALA A 121 -3.17 2.95 6.39
CA ALA A 121 -1.73 2.97 6.65
C ALA A 121 -1.27 4.35 7.16
N ILE A 122 -1.72 5.44 6.53
CA ILE A 122 -1.44 6.80 7.00
C ILE A 122 -2.00 7.02 8.42
N ARG A 123 -3.21 6.53 8.70
CA ARG A 123 -3.80 6.62 10.05
C ARG A 123 -3.04 5.79 11.08
N ALA A 124 -2.53 4.63 10.69
CA ALA A 124 -1.67 3.83 11.56
C ALA A 124 -0.35 4.56 11.84
N TRP A 125 0.27 5.16 10.82
CA TRP A 125 1.48 5.98 10.99
C TRP A 125 1.28 7.14 11.97
N VAL A 126 0.18 7.87 11.86
CA VAL A 126 -0.14 8.97 12.80
C VAL A 126 -0.18 8.48 14.25
N ARG A 127 -0.65 7.25 14.50
CA ARG A 127 -0.61 6.68 15.84
C ARG A 127 0.80 6.33 16.29
N VAL A 128 1.62 5.79 15.40
CA VAL A 128 3.05 5.51 15.67
C VAL A 128 3.78 6.78 16.10
N GLU A 129 3.55 7.91 15.41
CA GLU A 129 4.18 9.18 15.74
C GLU A 129 3.73 9.76 17.10
N GLN A 130 2.64 9.30 17.65
CA GLN A 130 2.09 9.74 18.93
C GLN A 130 2.53 8.87 20.12
N GLU A 131 3.11 7.72 19.89
CA GLU A 131 3.71 6.86 20.92
C GLU A 131 5.08 7.36 21.37
#